data_7ba728d6707084b663312f220539d845
#
_entry.id   7ba728d6707084b663312f220539d845
#
_cell.length_a   1.000
_cell.length_b   1.000
_cell.length_c   1.000
_cell.angle_alpha   90.00
_cell.angle_beta   90.00
_cell.angle_gamma   90.00
#
_symmetry.space_group_name_H-M   'P 1'
#
loop_
_entity.id
_entity.type
_entity.pdbx_description
1 polymer ?
#
loop_
_entity_poly.entity_id
_entity_poly.type
_entity_poly.pdbx_seq_one_letter_code
_entity_poly.pdbx_strand_id
1 'polypeptide(L)'
;METKINIAAILKDKPQGTKLYDWLHNIDVELDTISTTDTETVVWCTNETNNNTTCYRGYSEFGTERGYPDGLQILFPSKEMRDWAKFSWKKGDVLANGEGDYCVFKEFAHSSYQTVKAVFVKRNKESIHSDSCLLDTKDWHKASHSCTATYINTIEKELNGKLNMETLEIEKAQPEFKDGDIITFKDRIIIIYNNSIEKYPNRTEIYYHACLKEGELTVNEYLMSCGFGEGWYSSTEEEKQQLFDALTKKGKAWDAEKKQIVDLKPNIDELKPFDKVLVRDSKSDYWRANLFGYIGKDGYCCCVYANWIYCIPYAGNEHLLGTTKDVEG
;
A
#
# COMPACT_ATOMS: atom_id res chain seq x y z
N MET A 1 47.46 14.64 -6.10
CA MET A 1 46.68 15.87 -6.32
C MET A 1 45.28 15.58 -5.83
N GLU A 2 44.81 16.32 -4.84
CA GLU A 2 43.38 16.25 -4.46
C GLU A 2 42.55 16.74 -5.64
N THR A 3 41.58 15.96 -6.03
CA THR A 3 40.65 16.32 -7.10
C THR A 3 39.77 17.45 -6.59
N LYS A 4 39.94 18.67 -7.16
CA LYS A 4 39.07 19.81 -6.81
C LYS A 4 37.63 19.47 -7.14
N ILE A 5 36.74 19.74 -6.20
CA ILE A 5 35.27 19.51 -6.37
C ILE A 5 34.71 20.59 -7.29
N ASN A 6 34.07 20.21 -8.37
CA ASN A 6 33.34 21.13 -9.24
C ASN A 6 32.05 21.58 -8.58
N ILE A 7 32.06 22.77 -7.96
CA ILE A 7 30.88 23.31 -7.23
C ILE A 7 29.81 23.83 -8.19
N ALA A 8 30.21 24.29 -9.39
CA ALA A 8 29.21 24.73 -10.37
C ALA A 8 28.30 23.58 -10.79
N ALA A 9 28.83 22.37 -10.91
CA ALA A 9 28.05 21.17 -11.21
C ALA A 9 27.06 20.84 -10.06
N ILE A 10 27.45 21.05 -8.80
CA ILE A 10 26.58 20.85 -7.64
C ILE A 10 25.49 21.93 -7.58
N LEU A 11 25.87 23.18 -7.83
CA LEU A 11 24.97 24.33 -7.74
C LEU A 11 23.97 24.42 -8.89
N LYS A 12 24.27 23.78 -10.04
CA LYS A 12 23.37 23.76 -11.21
C LYS A 12 21.98 23.21 -10.88
N ASP A 13 21.90 22.27 -9.93
CA ASP A 13 20.65 21.67 -9.49
C ASP A 13 20.01 22.38 -8.28
N LYS A 14 20.60 23.51 -7.83
CA LYS A 14 20.07 24.30 -6.69
C LYS A 14 19.30 25.51 -7.22
N PRO A 15 18.24 25.93 -6.51
CA PRO A 15 17.46 27.09 -6.91
C PRO A 15 18.27 28.38 -6.77
N GLN A 16 17.93 29.39 -7.59
CA GLN A 16 18.37 30.78 -7.38
C GLN A 16 17.99 31.23 -5.95
N GLY A 17 18.83 32.01 -5.31
CA GLY A 17 18.67 32.41 -3.91
C GLY A 17 19.18 31.37 -2.90
N THR A 18 19.77 30.26 -3.36
CA THR A 18 20.44 29.32 -2.44
C THR A 18 21.52 30.05 -1.64
N LYS A 19 21.41 29.98 -0.31
CA LYS A 19 22.35 30.63 0.61
C LYS A 19 23.71 29.94 0.54
N LEU A 20 24.75 30.75 0.44
CA LEU A 20 26.15 30.35 0.40
C LEU A 20 26.97 31.31 1.25
N TYR A 21 28.27 31.04 1.43
CA TYR A 21 29.14 31.85 2.26
C TYR A 21 30.49 32.07 1.59
N ASP A 22 30.85 33.35 1.46
CA ASP A 22 32.17 33.79 1.02
C ASP A 22 33.10 33.93 2.22
N TRP A 23 34.01 33.01 2.37
CA TRP A 23 34.91 32.90 3.51
C TRP A 23 35.99 34.00 3.53
N LEU A 24 36.44 34.46 2.36
CA LEU A 24 37.45 35.52 2.30
C LEU A 24 36.91 36.84 2.78
N HIS A 25 35.69 37.17 2.36
CA HIS A 25 35.05 38.45 2.72
C HIS A 25 34.20 38.35 3.98
N ASN A 26 34.01 37.14 4.55
CA ASN A 26 33.20 36.87 5.75
C ASN A 26 31.77 37.40 5.58
N ILE A 27 31.13 37.05 4.46
CA ILE A 27 29.76 37.50 4.12
C ILE A 27 28.90 36.33 3.63
N ASP A 28 27.60 36.40 3.91
CA ASP A 28 26.59 35.58 3.28
C ASP A 28 26.36 36.08 1.85
N VAL A 29 26.25 35.14 0.91
CA VAL A 29 25.92 35.41 -0.50
C VAL A 29 24.81 34.46 -0.95
N GLU A 30 24.10 34.84 -2.00
CA GLU A 30 23.04 34.04 -2.59
C GLU A 30 23.40 33.68 -4.02
N LEU A 31 23.19 32.41 -4.39
CA LEU A 31 23.35 31.96 -5.76
C LEU A 31 22.41 32.75 -6.68
N ASP A 32 22.96 33.43 -7.68
CA ASP A 32 22.19 34.12 -8.72
C ASP A 32 22.08 33.22 -9.95
N THR A 33 23.20 33.00 -10.65
CA THR A 33 23.22 32.18 -11.87
C THR A 33 24.58 31.52 -12.11
N ILE A 34 24.60 30.55 -12.99
CA ILE A 34 25.84 29.93 -13.47
C ILE A 34 25.92 30.17 -14.96
N SER A 35 26.98 30.85 -15.39
CA SER A 35 27.26 31.07 -16.81
C SER A 35 28.47 30.25 -17.27
N THR A 36 28.31 29.62 -18.41
CA THR A 36 29.39 28.83 -19.04
C THR A 36 29.65 29.40 -20.43
N THR A 37 30.90 29.74 -20.68
CA THR A 37 31.43 30.16 -21.99
C THR A 37 32.42 29.11 -22.49
N ASP A 38 32.96 29.29 -23.68
CA ASP A 38 34.00 28.39 -24.25
C ASP A 38 35.29 28.35 -23.41
N THR A 39 35.49 29.35 -22.53
CA THR A 39 36.76 29.54 -21.81
C THR A 39 36.63 29.37 -20.30
N GLU A 40 35.47 29.65 -19.72
CA GLU A 40 35.29 29.58 -18.28
C GLU A 40 33.84 29.25 -17.88
N THR A 41 33.67 28.65 -16.70
CA THR A 41 32.39 28.55 -15.99
C THR A 41 32.46 29.42 -14.76
N VAL A 42 31.48 30.34 -14.62
CA VAL A 42 31.42 31.30 -13.52
C VAL A 42 30.16 31.07 -12.74
N VAL A 43 30.30 30.93 -11.40
CA VAL A 43 29.22 30.92 -10.45
C VAL A 43 29.02 32.37 -9.98
N TRP A 44 27.89 32.96 -10.32
CA TRP A 44 27.51 34.30 -9.89
C TRP A 44 26.69 34.24 -8.64
N CYS A 45 27.09 35.04 -7.66
CA CYS A 45 26.36 35.21 -6.41
C CYS A 45 26.08 36.70 -6.16
N THR A 46 25.04 36.96 -5.40
CA THR A 46 24.69 38.33 -4.95
C THR A 46 24.76 38.45 -3.42
N ASN A 47 25.04 39.62 -2.97
CA ASN A 47 24.83 40.01 -1.58
C ASN A 47 24.29 41.46 -1.49
N GLU A 48 23.47 41.71 -0.50
CA GLU A 48 23.00 43.08 -0.20
C GLU A 48 24.00 43.77 0.71
N THR A 49 24.31 45.05 0.36
CA THR A 49 25.10 45.91 1.22
C THR A 49 24.20 46.68 2.19
N ASN A 50 24.78 47.30 3.21
CA ASN A 50 24.05 48.10 4.21
C ASN A 50 23.25 49.28 3.59
N ASN A 51 23.48 49.60 2.32
CA ASN A 51 22.79 50.67 1.59
C ASN A 51 21.71 50.10 0.64
N ASN A 52 21.25 48.86 0.82
CA ASN A 52 20.32 48.16 -0.05
C ASN A 52 20.78 48.07 -1.53
N THR A 53 22.10 48.05 -1.74
CA THR A 53 22.66 47.86 -3.08
C THR A 53 23.06 46.41 -3.27
N THR A 54 22.57 45.80 -4.34
CA THR A 54 22.96 44.43 -4.73
C THR A 54 24.35 44.45 -5.36
N CYS A 55 25.27 43.72 -4.76
CA CYS A 55 26.60 43.49 -5.31
C CYS A 55 26.68 42.10 -5.92
N TYR A 56 27.31 41.98 -7.11
CA TYR A 56 27.58 40.73 -7.79
C TYR A 56 28.99 40.28 -7.55
N ARG A 57 29.16 38.98 -7.28
CA ARG A 57 30.45 38.31 -7.11
C ARG A 57 30.56 37.10 -8.02
N GLY A 58 31.65 36.96 -8.73
CA GLY A 58 31.91 35.81 -9.59
C GLY A 58 32.92 34.89 -8.96
N TYR A 59 32.67 33.60 -9.00
CA TYR A 59 33.56 32.54 -8.55
C TYR A 59 33.82 31.55 -9.70
N SER A 60 34.98 30.94 -9.71
CA SER A 60 35.27 29.85 -10.66
C SER A 60 34.36 28.63 -10.37
N GLU A 61 34.39 27.68 -11.29
CA GLU A 61 33.67 26.39 -11.10
C GLU A 61 34.17 25.59 -9.88
N PHE A 62 35.29 25.94 -9.30
CA PHE A 62 35.85 25.35 -8.07
C PHE A 62 35.65 26.21 -6.82
N GLY A 63 34.93 27.33 -6.93
CA GLY A 63 34.66 28.25 -5.81
C GLY A 63 35.85 29.11 -5.39
N THR A 64 36.84 29.30 -6.27
CA THR A 64 37.89 30.27 -6.10
C THR A 64 37.44 31.62 -6.64
N GLU A 65 38.15 32.72 -6.35
CA GLU A 65 37.85 34.02 -6.93
C GLU A 65 37.91 33.95 -8.46
N ARG A 66 37.02 34.63 -9.17
CA ARG A 66 37.04 34.72 -10.63
C ARG A 66 38.36 35.31 -11.13
N GLY A 67 38.92 34.68 -12.13
CA GLY A 67 40.25 35.05 -12.67
C GLY A 67 41.44 34.38 -11.96
N TYR A 68 41.18 33.66 -10.88
CA TYR A 68 42.20 32.91 -10.13
C TYR A 68 41.77 31.44 -9.94
N PRO A 69 41.61 30.64 -11.00
CA PRO A 69 41.08 29.28 -10.91
C PRO A 69 41.99 28.33 -10.11
N ASP A 70 43.26 28.64 -9.99
CA ASP A 70 44.23 27.87 -9.19
C ASP A 70 44.35 28.36 -7.73
N GLY A 71 43.57 29.42 -7.38
CA GLY A 71 43.51 29.96 -6.02
C GLY A 71 42.88 29.00 -4.99
N LEU A 72 42.83 29.45 -3.75
CA LEU A 72 42.15 28.74 -2.70
C LEU A 72 40.63 28.86 -2.89
N GLN A 73 39.91 27.80 -2.55
CA GLN A 73 38.45 27.82 -2.48
C GLN A 73 38.01 28.77 -1.39
N ILE A 74 37.14 29.71 -1.71
CA ILE A 74 36.61 30.73 -0.81
C ILE A 74 35.08 30.67 -0.69
N LEU A 75 34.38 30.09 -1.67
CA LEU A 75 32.95 29.89 -1.64
C LEU A 75 32.61 28.54 -1.00
N PHE A 76 31.71 28.55 -0.02
CA PHE A 76 31.26 27.37 0.73
C PHE A 76 29.75 27.35 0.88
N PRO A 77 29.13 26.20 1.21
CA PRO A 77 27.69 26.12 1.48
C PRO A 77 27.21 27.04 2.60
N SER A 78 27.94 27.11 3.71
CA SER A 78 27.68 28.06 4.79
C SER A 78 28.95 28.32 5.60
N LYS A 79 28.85 29.22 6.58
CA LYS A 79 29.94 29.47 7.52
C LYS A 79 30.33 28.22 8.31
N GLU A 80 29.34 27.42 8.66
CA GLU A 80 29.48 26.22 9.48
C GLU A 80 29.76 24.98 8.65
N MET A 81 29.28 24.92 7.40
CA MET A 81 29.48 23.78 6.49
C MET A 81 30.43 24.12 5.34
N ARG A 82 31.54 23.43 5.30
CA ARG A 82 32.53 23.56 4.20
C ARG A 82 32.58 22.34 3.28
N ASP A 83 31.77 21.34 3.56
CA ASP A 83 31.77 20.06 2.85
C ASP A 83 30.77 20.08 1.68
N TRP A 84 31.26 20.31 0.48
CA TRP A 84 30.47 20.32 -0.74
C TRP A 84 29.89 18.93 -1.08
N ALA A 85 30.56 17.84 -0.67
CA ALA A 85 30.05 16.51 -0.91
C ALA A 85 28.75 16.27 -0.11
N LYS A 86 28.69 16.72 1.13
CA LYS A 86 27.48 16.69 1.94
C LYS A 86 26.41 17.64 1.40
N PHE A 87 26.79 18.85 0.99
CA PHE A 87 25.85 19.80 0.40
C PHE A 87 25.24 19.29 -0.92
N SER A 88 25.93 18.38 -1.63
CA SER A 88 25.43 17.77 -2.86
C SER A 88 24.33 16.72 -2.66
N TRP A 89 24.00 16.35 -1.42
CA TRP A 89 22.94 15.38 -1.16
C TRP A 89 21.62 15.81 -1.76
N LYS A 90 20.92 14.83 -2.33
CA LYS A 90 19.61 15.01 -2.99
C LYS A 90 18.53 14.23 -2.26
N LYS A 91 17.30 14.73 -2.32
CA LYS A 91 16.13 14.00 -1.82
C LYS A 91 16.16 12.55 -2.33
N GLY A 92 15.99 11.60 -1.41
CA GLY A 92 16.07 10.18 -1.71
C GLY A 92 17.47 9.55 -1.55
N ASP A 93 18.53 10.33 -1.35
CA ASP A 93 19.84 9.75 -1.07
C ASP A 93 19.81 8.97 0.24
N VAL A 94 20.32 7.77 0.24
CA VAL A 94 20.54 6.98 1.44
C VAL A 94 21.83 7.44 2.09
N LEU A 95 21.74 7.79 3.36
CA LEU A 95 22.87 8.17 4.19
C LEU A 95 23.17 7.05 5.20
N ALA A 96 24.43 6.91 5.53
CA ALA A 96 24.93 5.98 6.53
C ALA A 96 25.87 6.71 7.51
N ASN A 97 26.00 6.17 8.73
CA ASN A 97 27.01 6.59 9.70
C ASN A 97 28.00 5.46 10.01
N GLY A 98 29.03 5.76 10.79
CA GLY A 98 30.04 4.76 11.21
C GLY A 98 29.53 3.69 12.17
N GLU A 99 28.31 3.84 12.71
CA GLU A 99 27.70 2.94 13.69
C GLU A 99 26.78 1.89 13.02
N GLY A 100 26.62 1.97 11.70
CA GLY A 100 25.77 1.06 10.94
C GLY A 100 24.31 1.50 10.85
N ASP A 101 24.02 2.76 11.22
CA ASP A 101 22.70 3.33 11.02
C ASP A 101 22.53 3.84 9.60
N TYR A 102 21.28 3.85 9.16
CA TYR A 102 20.89 4.32 7.83
C TYR A 102 19.67 5.25 7.92
N CYS A 103 19.57 6.17 6.98
CA CYS A 103 18.38 6.99 6.78
C CYS A 103 18.25 7.41 5.32
N VAL A 104 17.09 7.95 4.96
CA VAL A 104 16.85 8.56 3.64
C VAL A 104 16.79 10.07 3.82
N PHE A 105 17.66 10.79 3.10
CA PHE A 105 17.73 12.24 3.10
C PHE A 105 16.47 12.84 2.46
N LYS A 106 15.84 13.80 3.14
CA LYS A 106 14.71 14.56 2.62
C LYS A 106 15.14 15.96 2.17
N GLU A 107 15.67 16.73 3.09
CA GLU A 107 16.15 18.09 2.86
C GLU A 107 17.05 18.59 4.01
N PHE A 108 17.76 19.68 3.81
CA PHE A 108 18.39 20.38 4.90
C PHE A 108 17.36 21.16 5.72
N ALA A 109 17.49 21.12 7.04
CA ALA A 109 16.53 21.78 7.92
C ALA A 109 16.68 23.32 7.94
N HIS A 110 17.92 23.80 7.78
CA HIS A 110 18.27 25.21 7.87
C HIS A 110 19.38 25.56 6.87
N SER A 111 19.56 26.87 6.60
CA SER A 111 20.60 27.40 5.70
C SER A 111 22.03 27.27 6.26
N SER A 112 22.22 26.84 7.50
CA SER A 112 23.52 26.43 8.02
C SER A 112 23.98 25.07 7.49
N TYR A 113 23.05 24.27 6.95
CA TYR A 113 23.25 22.93 6.41
C TYR A 113 23.86 21.92 7.39
N GLN A 114 23.88 22.24 8.71
CA GLN A 114 24.38 21.32 9.74
C GLN A 114 23.38 20.24 10.14
N THR A 115 22.10 20.47 9.85
CA THR A 115 21.02 19.57 10.25
C THR A 115 20.19 19.20 9.02
N VAL A 116 19.87 17.93 8.91
CA VAL A 116 19.00 17.38 7.87
C VAL A 116 17.68 16.89 8.45
N LYS A 117 16.63 17.00 7.66
CA LYS A 117 15.42 16.19 7.83
C LYS A 117 15.63 14.89 7.10
N ALA A 118 15.51 13.79 7.81
CA ALA A 118 15.60 12.45 7.26
C ALA A 118 14.34 11.65 7.57
N VAL A 119 14.06 10.66 6.74
CA VAL A 119 12.95 9.72 6.91
C VAL A 119 13.49 8.30 6.84
N PHE A 120 12.67 7.32 7.22
CA PHE A 120 13.06 5.91 7.23
C PHE A 120 14.38 5.69 7.96
N VAL A 121 14.45 6.14 9.20
CA VAL A 121 15.67 6.01 10.01
C VAL A 121 15.71 4.64 10.66
N LYS A 122 16.81 3.92 10.46
CA LYS A 122 17.09 2.65 11.12
C LYS A 122 18.36 2.79 11.94
N ARG A 123 18.23 2.57 13.24
CA ARG A 123 19.34 2.55 14.18
C ARG A 123 19.65 1.11 14.56
N ASN A 124 20.84 0.65 14.19
CA ASN A 124 21.38 -0.66 14.52
C ASN A 124 20.34 -1.81 14.33
N LYS A 125 19.80 -2.39 15.42
CA LYS A 125 18.85 -3.51 15.39
C LYS A 125 17.38 -3.11 15.53
N GLU A 126 17.08 -1.81 15.55
CA GLU A 126 15.72 -1.30 15.67
C GLU A 126 14.94 -1.45 14.36
N SER A 127 13.61 -1.40 14.45
CA SER A 127 12.75 -1.30 13.29
C SER A 127 12.89 0.08 12.62
N ILE A 128 12.51 0.14 11.34
CA ILE A 128 12.57 1.40 10.60
C ILE A 128 11.49 2.36 11.10
N HIS A 129 11.91 3.58 11.46
CA HIS A 129 11.01 4.68 11.77
C HIS A 129 10.75 5.48 10.50
N SER A 130 9.49 5.50 10.04
CA SER A 130 9.06 6.21 8.83
C SER A 130 8.95 7.72 9.02
N ASP A 131 8.77 8.19 10.26
CA ASP A 131 8.56 9.61 10.55
C ASP A 131 9.83 10.43 10.29
N SER A 132 9.60 11.71 9.92
CA SER A 132 10.71 12.64 9.71
C SER A 132 11.39 13.00 11.02
N CYS A 133 12.69 12.87 11.07
CA CYS A 133 13.52 13.28 12.20
C CYS A 133 14.63 14.22 11.78
N LEU A 134 15.19 14.95 12.75
CA LEU A 134 16.33 15.83 12.57
C LEU A 134 17.61 15.12 12.97
N LEU A 135 18.61 15.16 12.09
CA LEU A 135 19.93 14.55 12.31
C LEU A 135 21.03 15.56 12.03
N ASP A 136 22.10 15.52 12.83
CA ASP A 136 23.30 16.31 12.59
C ASP A 136 24.06 15.73 11.39
N THR A 137 24.46 16.56 10.43
CA THR A 137 25.18 16.11 9.22
C THR A 137 26.59 15.60 9.51
N LYS A 138 27.15 15.90 10.68
CA LYS A 138 28.57 15.65 11.01
C LYS A 138 28.94 14.19 10.81
N ASP A 139 28.12 13.26 11.29
CA ASP A 139 28.43 11.84 11.36
C ASP A 139 27.91 11.03 10.16
N TRP A 140 27.22 11.68 9.24
CA TRP A 140 26.60 11.03 8.09
C TRP A 140 27.38 11.25 6.80
N HIS A 141 27.34 10.24 5.94
CA HIS A 141 27.89 10.28 4.59
C HIS A 141 26.94 9.54 3.62
N LYS A 142 27.06 9.80 2.34
CA LYS A 142 26.27 9.10 1.31
C LYS A 142 26.68 7.63 1.28
N ALA A 143 25.71 6.74 1.40
CA ALA A 143 25.93 5.30 1.34
C ALA A 143 26.42 4.86 -0.05
N SER A 144 27.20 3.77 -0.10
CA SER A 144 27.59 3.17 -1.36
C SER A 144 26.36 2.67 -2.15
N HIS A 145 26.50 2.49 -3.45
CA HIS A 145 25.40 2.00 -4.29
C HIS A 145 24.84 0.65 -3.81
N SER A 146 25.72 -0.27 -3.40
CA SER A 146 25.30 -1.58 -2.86
C SER A 146 24.55 -1.46 -1.54
N CYS A 147 25.03 -0.61 -0.63
CA CYS A 147 24.33 -0.35 0.66
C CYS A 147 22.98 0.34 0.43
N THR A 148 22.92 1.30 -0.50
CA THR A 148 21.67 1.98 -0.89
C THR A 148 20.64 0.98 -1.36
N ALA A 149 20.96 0.10 -2.31
CA ALA A 149 20.02 -0.90 -2.82
C ALA A 149 19.56 -1.86 -1.73
N THR A 150 20.48 -2.32 -0.86
CA THR A 150 20.15 -3.20 0.26
C THR A 150 19.22 -2.51 1.26
N TYR A 151 19.47 -1.23 1.56
CA TYR A 151 18.66 -0.50 2.52
C TYR A 151 17.26 -0.20 1.99
N ILE A 152 17.12 0.20 0.73
CA ILE A 152 15.81 0.40 0.08
C ILE A 152 15.00 -0.91 0.11
N ASN A 153 15.59 -2.03 -0.26
CA ASN A 153 14.92 -3.34 -0.17
C ASN A 153 14.49 -3.69 1.26
N THR A 154 15.27 -3.28 2.26
CA THR A 154 14.91 -3.48 3.68
C THR A 154 13.70 -2.63 4.06
N ILE A 155 13.65 -1.35 3.64
CA ILE A 155 12.49 -0.47 3.84
C ILE A 155 11.25 -1.09 3.22
N GLU A 156 11.32 -1.48 1.95
CA GLU A 156 10.20 -2.05 1.21
C GLU A 156 9.68 -3.34 1.86
N LYS A 157 10.57 -4.18 2.34
CA LYS A 157 10.22 -5.44 3.02
C LYS A 157 9.61 -5.21 4.40
N GLU A 158 10.22 -4.36 5.25
CA GLU A 158 9.74 -4.11 6.61
C GLU A 158 8.40 -3.34 6.61
N LEU A 159 8.18 -2.45 5.63
CA LEU A 159 6.98 -1.62 5.53
C LEU A 159 5.93 -2.17 4.54
N ASN A 160 6.21 -3.35 3.95
CA ASN A 160 5.33 -4.07 3.02
C ASN A 160 4.80 -3.18 1.89
N GLY A 161 5.70 -2.55 1.15
CA GLY A 161 5.33 -1.68 0.03
C GLY A 161 6.55 -1.22 -0.77
N LYS A 162 6.33 -0.48 -1.86
CA LYS A 162 7.38 0.11 -2.68
C LYS A 162 7.68 1.54 -2.24
N LEU A 163 8.97 1.88 -2.10
CA LEU A 163 9.39 3.23 -1.77
C LEU A 163 9.36 4.11 -3.03
N ASN A 164 8.48 5.11 -3.03
CA ASN A 164 8.50 6.16 -4.03
C ASN A 164 9.60 7.17 -3.67
N MET A 165 10.64 7.24 -4.49
CA MET A 165 11.82 8.10 -4.24
C MET A 165 11.54 9.58 -4.43
N GLU A 166 10.46 9.95 -5.15
CA GLU A 166 10.08 11.35 -5.36
C GLU A 166 9.26 11.90 -4.19
N THR A 167 8.27 11.12 -3.73
CA THR A 167 7.41 11.54 -2.60
C THR A 167 8.04 11.19 -1.25
N LEU A 168 8.87 10.15 -1.18
CA LEU A 168 9.37 9.49 0.03
C LEU A 168 8.23 8.86 0.84
N GLU A 169 7.29 8.25 0.16
CA GLU A 169 6.17 7.52 0.74
C GLU A 169 6.24 6.05 0.35
N ILE A 170 5.67 5.19 1.20
CA ILE A 170 5.53 3.76 0.89
C ILE A 170 4.23 3.55 0.13
N GLU A 171 4.37 3.21 -1.14
CA GLU A 171 3.25 2.75 -1.96
C GLU A 171 3.01 1.28 -1.65
N LYS A 172 1.96 1.00 -0.89
CA LYS A 172 1.53 -0.37 -0.68
C LYS A 172 0.94 -0.90 -1.97
N ALA A 173 1.43 -2.05 -2.43
CA ALA A 173 0.80 -2.75 -3.52
C ALA A 173 -0.65 -3.02 -3.12
N GLN A 174 -1.59 -2.40 -3.79
CA GLN A 174 -3.00 -2.76 -3.63
C GLN A 174 -3.14 -4.19 -4.13
N PRO A 175 -3.67 -5.13 -3.33
CA PRO A 175 -3.92 -6.45 -3.81
C PRO A 175 -4.91 -6.37 -4.98
N GLU A 176 -4.50 -6.88 -6.14
CA GLU A 176 -5.41 -7.05 -7.28
C GLU A 176 -6.31 -8.24 -7.01
N PHE A 177 -7.56 -7.97 -6.67
CA PHE A 177 -8.57 -9.00 -6.50
C PHE A 177 -9.31 -9.26 -7.81
N LYS A 178 -9.60 -10.53 -8.06
CA LYS A 178 -10.32 -10.98 -9.25
C LYS A 178 -11.72 -11.44 -8.85
N ASP A 179 -12.64 -11.35 -9.80
CA ASP A 179 -13.99 -11.88 -9.64
C ASP A 179 -13.96 -13.35 -9.18
N GLY A 180 -14.64 -13.62 -8.06
CA GLY A 180 -14.66 -14.90 -7.37
C GLY A 180 -13.65 -15.05 -6.23
N ASP A 181 -12.71 -14.12 -6.06
CA ASP A 181 -11.81 -14.14 -4.91
C ASP A 181 -12.58 -13.91 -3.60
N ILE A 182 -12.20 -14.65 -2.58
CA ILE A 182 -12.77 -14.45 -1.24
C ILE A 182 -11.80 -13.60 -0.45
N ILE A 183 -12.29 -12.42 -0.04
CA ILE A 183 -11.48 -11.39 0.60
C ILE A 183 -12.11 -10.90 1.90
N THR A 184 -11.27 -10.50 2.84
CA THR A 184 -11.66 -10.03 4.17
C THR A 184 -11.21 -8.60 4.41
N PHE A 185 -12.05 -7.82 5.10
CA PHE A 185 -11.71 -6.48 5.55
C PHE A 185 -11.66 -6.43 7.08
N LYS A 186 -10.47 -6.18 7.62
CA LYS A 186 -10.22 -5.97 9.07
C LYS A 186 -10.89 -7.03 9.96
N ASP A 187 -10.88 -8.30 9.56
CA ASP A 187 -11.44 -9.45 10.27
C ASP A 187 -12.96 -9.33 10.57
N ARG A 188 -13.69 -8.47 9.85
CA ARG A 188 -15.11 -8.17 10.13
C ARG A 188 -16.04 -8.39 8.96
N ILE A 189 -15.56 -8.23 7.74
CA ILE A 189 -16.37 -8.34 6.53
C ILE A 189 -15.67 -9.34 5.61
N ILE A 190 -16.37 -10.42 5.27
CA ILE A 190 -15.87 -11.44 4.33
C ILE A 190 -16.78 -11.38 3.10
N ILE A 191 -16.19 -11.22 1.91
CA ILE A 191 -16.98 -11.18 0.67
C ILE A 191 -16.43 -12.15 -0.36
N ILE A 192 -17.32 -12.63 -1.25
CA ILE A 192 -16.94 -13.17 -2.56
C ILE A 192 -16.95 -11.98 -3.51
N TYR A 193 -15.77 -11.51 -3.84
CA TYR A 193 -15.59 -10.30 -4.65
C TYR A 193 -16.10 -10.48 -6.09
N ASN A 194 -16.74 -9.48 -6.62
CA ASN A 194 -17.17 -9.43 -8.03
C ASN A 194 -16.34 -8.37 -8.77
N ASN A 195 -16.58 -7.10 -8.48
CA ASN A 195 -15.83 -5.98 -9.07
C ASN A 195 -15.86 -4.75 -8.14
N SER A 196 -15.15 -3.71 -8.56
CA SER A 196 -15.18 -2.42 -7.85
C SER A 196 -15.19 -1.27 -8.85
N ILE A 197 -15.86 -0.19 -8.48
CA ILE A 197 -15.98 1.03 -9.30
C ILE A 197 -15.64 2.23 -8.41
N GLU A 198 -14.62 2.99 -8.77
CA GLU A 198 -14.33 4.26 -8.12
C GLU A 198 -15.36 5.29 -8.55
N LYS A 199 -16.21 5.75 -7.63
CA LYS A 199 -17.26 6.74 -7.90
C LYS A 199 -16.85 8.17 -7.59
N TYR A 200 -16.02 8.34 -6.55
CA TYR A 200 -15.52 9.63 -6.12
C TYR A 200 -14.07 9.46 -5.65
N PRO A 201 -13.26 10.52 -5.61
CA PRO A 201 -11.94 10.45 -5.01
C PRO A 201 -12.00 9.79 -3.63
N ASN A 202 -11.26 8.69 -3.45
CA ASN A 202 -11.21 7.86 -2.24
C ASN A 202 -12.52 7.16 -1.82
N ARG A 203 -13.50 7.02 -2.72
CA ARG A 203 -14.73 6.23 -2.47
C ARG A 203 -14.97 5.23 -3.58
N THR A 204 -14.92 3.95 -3.23
CA THR A 204 -15.11 2.81 -4.14
C THR A 204 -16.35 2.03 -3.74
N GLU A 205 -17.22 1.76 -4.70
CA GLU A 205 -18.27 0.74 -4.56
C GLU A 205 -17.67 -0.62 -4.86
N ILE A 206 -17.78 -1.55 -3.90
CA ILE A 206 -17.32 -2.93 -4.03
C ILE A 206 -18.55 -3.81 -4.19
N TYR A 207 -18.68 -4.40 -5.36
CA TYR A 207 -19.74 -5.36 -5.66
C TYR A 207 -19.30 -6.76 -5.25
N TYR A 208 -20.23 -7.55 -4.75
CA TYR A 208 -19.96 -8.90 -4.27
C TYR A 208 -21.09 -9.87 -4.64
N HIS A 209 -20.73 -11.15 -4.77
CA HIS A 209 -21.70 -12.24 -4.91
C HIS A 209 -22.33 -12.61 -3.56
N ALA A 210 -21.52 -12.60 -2.50
CA ALA A 210 -21.97 -12.79 -1.12
C ALA A 210 -21.13 -11.97 -0.17
N CYS A 211 -21.71 -11.48 0.91
CA CYS A 211 -21.05 -10.75 1.98
C CYS A 211 -21.54 -11.25 3.34
N LEU A 212 -20.60 -11.62 4.19
CA LEU A 212 -20.84 -11.91 5.60
C LEU A 212 -20.27 -10.75 6.42
N LYS A 213 -21.17 -10.01 7.06
CA LYS A 213 -20.82 -8.88 7.93
C LYS A 213 -21.52 -9.04 9.27
N GLU A 214 -20.76 -9.11 10.36
CA GLU A 214 -21.30 -9.22 11.72
C GLU A 214 -22.32 -10.37 11.90
N GLY A 215 -22.13 -11.48 11.16
CA GLY A 215 -23.03 -12.63 11.18
C GLY A 215 -24.25 -12.53 10.24
N GLU A 216 -24.46 -11.39 9.59
CA GLU A 216 -25.50 -11.19 8.59
C GLU A 216 -24.97 -11.46 7.19
N LEU A 217 -25.69 -12.30 6.43
CA LEU A 217 -25.36 -12.66 5.04
C LEU A 217 -26.24 -11.90 4.06
N THR A 218 -25.64 -11.16 3.14
CA THR A 218 -26.28 -10.54 1.97
C THR A 218 -25.69 -11.07 0.68
N VAL A 219 -26.43 -11.03 -0.43
CA VAL A 219 -26.00 -11.57 -1.73
C VAL A 219 -26.32 -10.61 -2.85
N ASN A 220 -25.42 -10.54 -3.86
CA ASN A 220 -25.56 -9.74 -5.08
C ASN A 220 -25.86 -8.25 -4.82
N GLU A 221 -25.17 -7.66 -3.88
CA GLU A 221 -25.26 -6.25 -3.51
C GLU A 221 -23.90 -5.58 -3.61
N TYR A 222 -23.76 -4.39 -3.04
CA TYR A 222 -22.50 -3.67 -2.94
C TYR A 222 -22.31 -3.04 -1.56
N LEU A 223 -21.07 -2.72 -1.24
CA LEU A 223 -20.70 -1.92 -0.08
C LEU A 223 -19.84 -0.72 -0.51
N MET A 224 -19.90 0.35 0.26
CA MET A 224 -19.05 1.53 0.07
C MET A 224 -17.80 1.38 0.92
N SER A 225 -16.64 1.52 0.29
CA SER A 225 -15.35 1.55 0.98
C SER A 225 -14.65 2.89 0.76
N CYS A 226 -14.06 3.43 1.83
CA CYS A 226 -13.11 4.52 1.72
C CYS A 226 -11.71 3.91 1.57
N GLY A 227 -11.10 4.03 0.38
CA GLY A 227 -9.79 3.43 0.10
C GLY A 227 -9.86 1.92 -0.11
N PHE A 228 -10.43 1.49 -1.25
CA PHE A 228 -10.37 0.06 -1.62
C PHE A 228 -8.92 -0.36 -1.82
N GLY A 229 -8.53 -1.44 -1.17
CA GLY A 229 -7.15 -1.94 -1.11
C GLY A 229 -6.51 -1.82 0.27
N GLU A 230 -6.77 -0.77 1.05
CA GLU A 230 -6.29 -0.69 2.42
C GLU A 230 -7.13 -1.54 3.38
N GLY A 231 -6.48 -2.50 4.04
CA GLY A 231 -7.13 -3.39 5.01
C GLY A 231 -7.93 -4.53 4.41
N TRP A 232 -7.95 -4.68 3.07
CA TRP A 232 -8.47 -5.86 2.39
C TRP A 232 -7.33 -6.86 2.14
N TYR A 233 -7.61 -8.13 2.37
CA TYR A 233 -6.64 -9.22 2.13
C TYR A 233 -7.36 -10.50 1.71
N SER A 234 -6.64 -11.44 1.10
CA SER A 234 -7.17 -12.76 0.76
C SER A 234 -7.56 -13.50 2.04
N SER A 235 -8.82 -13.96 2.12
CA SER A 235 -9.35 -14.62 3.30
C SER A 235 -8.58 -15.89 3.66
N THR A 236 -8.44 -16.14 4.96
CA THR A 236 -7.94 -17.44 5.46
C THR A 236 -8.95 -18.55 5.19
N GLU A 237 -8.54 -19.81 5.34
CA GLU A 237 -9.45 -20.95 5.15
C GLU A 237 -10.57 -20.95 6.20
N GLU A 238 -10.30 -20.51 7.42
CA GLU A 238 -11.29 -20.37 8.48
C GLU A 238 -12.35 -19.30 8.16
N GLU A 239 -11.92 -18.17 7.58
CA GLU A 239 -12.83 -17.10 7.16
C GLU A 239 -13.69 -17.53 5.97
N LYS A 240 -13.09 -18.22 4.97
CA LYS A 240 -13.84 -18.80 3.86
C LYS A 240 -14.90 -19.80 4.36
N GLN A 241 -14.53 -20.64 5.32
CA GLN A 241 -15.46 -21.60 5.89
C GLN A 241 -16.63 -20.92 6.59
N GLN A 242 -16.37 -19.83 7.34
CA GLN A 242 -17.44 -19.04 7.98
C GLN A 242 -18.45 -18.51 6.97
N LEU A 243 -17.99 -18.00 5.83
CA LEU A 243 -18.85 -17.52 4.74
C LEU A 243 -19.65 -18.66 4.12
N PHE A 244 -19.02 -19.81 3.84
CA PHE A 244 -19.70 -20.98 3.26
C PHE A 244 -20.71 -21.57 4.22
N ASP A 245 -20.44 -21.62 5.50
CA ASP A 245 -21.40 -22.05 6.53
C ASP A 245 -22.62 -21.12 6.60
N ALA A 246 -22.38 -19.80 6.46
CA ALA A 246 -23.46 -18.83 6.43
C ALA A 246 -24.33 -18.97 5.16
N LEU A 247 -23.72 -19.23 4.00
CA LEU A 247 -24.44 -19.54 2.75
C LEU A 247 -25.27 -20.82 2.93
N THR A 248 -24.68 -21.87 3.44
CA THR A 248 -25.36 -23.17 3.68
C THR A 248 -26.54 -23.03 4.61
N LYS A 249 -26.42 -22.24 5.69
CA LYS A 249 -27.53 -21.94 6.61
C LYS A 249 -28.71 -21.22 5.93
N LYS A 250 -28.44 -20.48 4.86
CA LYS A 250 -29.45 -19.81 4.02
C LYS A 250 -29.90 -20.67 2.82
N GLY A 251 -29.52 -21.96 2.77
CA GLY A 251 -29.85 -22.85 1.66
C GLY A 251 -29.16 -22.50 0.36
N LYS A 252 -27.96 -21.84 0.42
CA LYS A 252 -27.22 -21.37 -0.72
C LYS A 252 -25.80 -21.94 -0.74
N ALA A 253 -25.19 -21.99 -1.93
CA ALA A 253 -23.79 -22.36 -2.13
C ALA A 253 -23.14 -21.44 -3.15
N TRP A 254 -21.82 -21.35 -3.13
CA TRP A 254 -21.01 -20.70 -4.14
C TRP A 254 -20.60 -21.70 -5.23
N ASP A 255 -21.01 -21.45 -6.47
CA ASP A 255 -20.54 -22.15 -7.65
C ASP A 255 -19.33 -21.37 -8.24
N ALA A 256 -18.13 -21.83 -7.95
CA ALA A 256 -16.91 -21.16 -8.37
C ALA A 256 -16.66 -21.24 -9.90
N GLU A 257 -17.21 -22.23 -10.57
CA GLU A 257 -17.06 -22.38 -12.04
C GLU A 257 -17.96 -21.36 -12.77
N LYS A 258 -19.19 -21.22 -12.30
CA LYS A 258 -20.16 -20.29 -12.88
C LYS A 258 -20.10 -18.88 -12.27
N LYS A 259 -19.31 -18.72 -11.20
CA LYS A 259 -19.19 -17.46 -10.42
C LYS A 259 -20.54 -16.89 -10.02
N GLN A 260 -21.35 -17.71 -9.39
CA GLN A 260 -22.69 -17.32 -8.95
C GLN A 260 -23.11 -18.03 -7.65
N ILE A 261 -23.99 -17.39 -6.92
CA ILE A 261 -24.67 -18.03 -5.77
C ILE A 261 -25.80 -18.89 -6.32
N VAL A 262 -25.81 -20.14 -5.95
CA VAL A 262 -26.83 -21.13 -6.33
C VAL A 262 -27.60 -21.57 -5.10
N ASP A 263 -28.87 -21.91 -5.30
CA ASP A 263 -29.64 -22.53 -4.24
C ASP A 263 -29.20 -23.98 -4.04
N LEU A 264 -28.93 -24.33 -2.80
CA LEU A 264 -28.71 -25.71 -2.42
C LEU A 264 -30.05 -26.45 -2.59
N LYS A 265 -30.27 -27.03 -3.75
CA LYS A 265 -31.35 -28.02 -3.87
C LYS A 265 -31.02 -29.14 -2.88
N PRO A 266 -32.00 -29.54 -2.05
CA PRO A 266 -31.82 -30.72 -1.21
C PRO A 266 -31.40 -31.85 -2.15
N ASN A 267 -30.19 -32.39 -1.96
CA ASN A 267 -29.64 -33.37 -2.90
C ASN A 267 -30.30 -34.72 -2.62
N ILE A 268 -31.43 -34.98 -3.29
CA ILE A 268 -32.17 -36.22 -3.19
C ILE A 268 -31.31 -37.38 -3.64
N ASP A 269 -30.32 -37.14 -4.52
CA ASP A 269 -29.43 -38.18 -5.08
C ASP A 269 -28.39 -38.68 -4.05
N GLU A 270 -28.18 -37.98 -2.94
CA GLU A 270 -27.30 -38.40 -1.83
C GLU A 270 -28.02 -39.22 -0.75
N LEU A 271 -29.36 -39.29 -0.79
CA LEU A 271 -30.13 -40.04 0.17
C LEU A 271 -29.86 -41.55 0.07
N LYS A 272 -29.61 -42.15 1.20
CA LYS A 272 -29.44 -43.60 1.34
C LYS A 272 -30.71 -44.23 1.92
N PRO A 273 -31.01 -45.51 1.59
CA PRO A 273 -32.10 -46.21 2.23
C PRO A 273 -32.04 -46.03 3.76
N PHE A 274 -33.21 -45.73 4.34
CA PHE A 274 -33.45 -45.44 5.76
C PHE A 274 -33.01 -44.03 6.24
N ASP A 275 -32.52 -43.15 5.39
CA ASP A 275 -32.34 -41.75 5.74
C ASP A 275 -33.71 -41.13 6.06
N LYS A 276 -33.74 -40.27 7.08
CA LYS A 276 -34.94 -39.55 7.47
C LYS A 276 -35.25 -38.43 6.48
N VAL A 277 -36.50 -38.37 6.00
CA VAL A 277 -36.96 -37.40 4.99
C VAL A 277 -38.27 -36.76 5.43
N LEU A 278 -38.55 -35.59 4.84
CA LEU A 278 -39.88 -35.00 4.82
C LEU A 278 -40.51 -35.25 3.45
N VAL A 279 -41.77 -35.62 3.45
CA VAL A 279 -42.53 -36.02 2.24
C VAL A 279 -43.93 -35.39 2.24
N ARG A 280 -44.46 -35.14 1.03
CA ARG A 280 -45.84 -34.72 0.77
C ARG A 280 -46.23 -34.99 -0.69
N ASP A 281 -47.50 -35.01 -0.99
CA ASP A 281 -48.02 -35.23 -2.36
C ASP A 281 -48.37 -33.95 -3.09
N SER A 282 -48.71 -32.91 -2.34
CA SER A 282 -49.10 -31.62 -2.89
C SER A 282 -48.43 -30.48 -2.12
N LYS A 283 -48.25 -29.33 -2.76
CA LYS A 283 -47.77 -28.09 -2.10
C LYS A 283 -48.70 -27.61 -0.99
N SER A 284 -49.95 -27.99 -1.04
CA SER A 284 -50.92 -27.68 0.01
C SER A 284 -50.94 -28.66 1.16
N ASP A 285 -50.22 -29.75 1.06
CA ASP A 285 -50.15 -30.77 2.11
C ASP A 285 -49.08 -30.43 3.13
N TYR A 286 -49.30 -30.92 4.37
CA TYR A 286 -48.32 -30.81 5.44
C TYR A 286 -47.15 -31.74 5.20
N TRP A 287 -45.91 -31.26 5.42
CA TRP A 287 -44.76 -32.09 5.45
C TRP A 287 -44.81 -33.15 6.54
N ARG A 288 -44.56 -34.42 6.18
CA ARG A 288 -44.56 -35.54 7.09
C ARG A 288 -43.21 -36.23 7.11
N ALA A 289 -42.76 -36.63 8.30
CA ALA A 289 -41.53 -37.38 8.42
C ALA A 289 -41.70 -38.82 7.91
N ASN A 290 -40.73 -39.31 7.15
CA ASN A 290 -40.70 -40.70 6.66
C ASN A 290 -39.23 -41.16 6.58
N LEU A 291 -39.04 -42.41 6.19
CA LEU A 291 -37.72 -42.98 5.90
C LEU A 291 -37.65 -43.25 4.40
N PHE A 292 -36.55 -42.76 3.77
CA PHE A 292 -36.27 -42.89 2.38
C PHE A 292 -35.98 -44.34 2.04
N GLY A 293 -36.46 -44.80 0.91
CA GLY A 293 -36.12 -46.13 0.33
C GLY A 293 -35.27 -45.97 -0.93
N TYR A 294 -35.91 -45.49 -1.99
CA TYR A 294 -35.26 -45.26 -3.31
C TYR A 294 -36.16 -44.31 -4.14
N ILE A 295 -35.63 -43.83 -5.25
CA ILE A 295 -36.42 -43.10 -6.24
C ILE A 295 -36.92 -44.09 -7.30
N GLY A 296 -38.22 -44.15 -7.46
CA GLY A 296 -38.87 -45.00 -8.48
C GLY A 296 -38.58 -44.56 -9.90
N LYS A 297 -38.79 -45.44 -10.88
CA LYS A 297 -38.59 -45.10 -12.31
C LYS A 297 -39.51 -44.01 -12.82
N ASP A 298 -40.58 -43.75 -12.14
CA ASP A 298 -41.59 -42.72 -12.35
C ASP A 298 -41.24 -41.37 -11.66
N GLY A 299 -40.09 -41.33 -10.96
CA GLY A 299 -39.64 -40.15 -10.22
C GLY A 299 -40.22 -39.94 -8.83
N TYR A 300 -41.07 -40.87 -8.38
CA TYR A 300 -41.62 -40.79 -7.02
C TYR A 300 -40.58 -41.24 -5.97
N CYS A 301 -40.65 -40.60 -4.83
CA CYS A 301 -39.88 -40.99 -3.66
C CYS A 301 -40.56 -42.17 -2.95
N CYS A 302 -40.01 -43.35 -3.09
CA CYS A 302 -40.49 -44.56 -2.43
C CYS A 302 -39.97 -44.57 -0.99
N CYS A 303 -40.88 -44.50 -0.05
CA CYS A 303 -40.61 -44.54 1.39
C CYS A 303 -41.22 -45.80 2.02
N VAL A 304 -40.96 -46.01 3.31
CA VAL A 304 -41.38 -47.24 4.00
C VAL A 304 -42.89 -47.46 3.93
N TYR A 305 -43.74 -46.44 3.90
CA TYR A 305 -45.19 -46.62 3.94
C TYR A 305 -45.94 -46.18 2.68
N ALA A 306 -45.31 -45.42 1.76
CA ALA A 306 -45.93 -44.92 0.55
C ALA A 306 -44.93 -44.28 -0.43
N ASN A 307 -45.40 -44.02 -1.68
CA ASN A 307 -44.67 -43.23 -2.64
C ASN A 307 -45.17 -41.79 -2.58
N TRP A 308 -44.27 -40.82 -2.71
CA TRP A 308 -44.54 -39.41 -2.54
C TRP A 308 -43.99 -38.58 -3.70
N ILE A 309 -44.72 -37.52 -4.08
CA ILE A 309 -44.31 -36.61 -5.16
C ILE A 309 -43.15 -35.73 -4.73
N TYR A 310 -43.22 -35.21 -3.50
CA TYR A 310 -42.19 -34.32 -2.95
C TYR A 310 -41.47 -35.04 -1.81
N CYS A 311 -40.16 -34.96 -1.85
CA CYS A 311 -39.30 -35.58 -0.84
C CYS A 311 -38.07 -34.67 -0.66
N ILE A 312 -37.74 -34.35 0.58
CA ILE A 312 -36.52 -33.57 0.94
C ILE A 312 -35.85 -34.23 2.14
N PRO A 313 -34.54 -34.10 2.29
CA PRO A 313 -33.84 -34.54 3.49
C PRO A 313 -34.50 -33.94 4.76
N TYR A 314 -34.59 -34.71 5.83
CA TYR A 314 -35.09 -34.22 7.13
C TYR A 314 -34.08 -33.23 7.74
N ALA A 315 -32.77 -33.57 7.67
CA ALA A 315 -31.70 -32.74 8.22
C ALA A 315 -31.65 -31.37 7.52
N GLY A 316 -31.72 -30.31 8.31
CA GLY A 316 -31.78 -28.92 7.84
C GLY A 316 -33.20 -28.42 7.49
N ASN A 317 -34.20 -29.31 7.43
CA ASN A 317 -35.60 -28.98 7.08
C ASN A 317 -36.59 -29.32 8.20
N GLU A 318 -36.10 -29.58 9.42
CA GLU A 318 -36.91 -29.99 10.56
C GLU A 318 -38.05 -29.03 10.87
N HIS A 319 -37.83 -27.75 10.64
CA HIS A 319 -38.77 -26.66 10.87
C HIS A 319 -39.99 -26.70 9.96
N LEU A 320 -39.93 -27.42 8.85
CA LEU A 320 -41.03 -27.60 7.91
C LEU A 320 -42.02 -28.71 8.34
N LEU A 321 -41.63 -29.61 9.26
CA LEU A 321 -42.47 -30.70 9.71
C LEU A 321 -43.80 -30.17 10.25
N GLY A 322 -44.91 -30.68 9.70
CA GLY A 322 -46.26 -30.27 10.08
C GLY A 322 -46.69 -28.91 9.53
N THR A 323 -45.95 -28.33 8.61
CA THR A 323 -46.30 -27.09 7.88
C THR A 323 -46.57 -27.36 6.41
N THR A 324 -47.25 -26.43 5.74
CA THR A 324 -47.47 -26.39 4.29
C THR A 324 -46.48 -25.51 3.59
N LYS A 325 -45.53 -24.88 4.32
CA LYS A 325 -44.54 -23.99 3.72
C LYS A 325 -43.65 -24.73 2.75
N ASP A 326 -43.33 -24.09 1.65
CA ASP A 326 -42.31 -24.58 0.75
C ASP A 326 -40.90 -24.42 1.38
N VAL A 327 -39.95 -25.19 0.90
CA VAL A 327 -38.53 -24.95 1.16
C VAL A 327 -38.23 -23.55 0.65
N GLU A 328 -37.87 -22.63 1.55
CA GLU A 328 -37.46 -21.29 1.14
C GLU A 328 -36.22 -21.46 0.24
N GLY A 329 -36.42 -21.16 -1.04
CA GLY A 329 -35.37 -21.22 -2.09
C GLY A 329 -34.44 -20.04 -2.00
#